data_16cafc5ff7d357a1b9acc32d71ec401c
#
_entry.id   16cafc5ff7d357a1b9acc32d71ec401c
#
_cell.length_a   1.000
_cell.length_b   1.000
_cell.length_c   1.000
_cell.angle_alpha   90.00
_cell.angle_beta   90.00
_cell.angle_gamma   90.00
#
_symmetry.space_group_name_H-M   'P 1'
#
loop_
_entity.id
_entity.type
_entity.pdbx_description
1 polymer ?
#
loop_
_entity_poly.entity_id
_entity_poly.type
_entity_poly.pdbx_seq_one_letter_code
_entity_poly.pdbx_strand_id
1 'polypeptide(L)'
;MVNNVVHTLSRPSDDEGLNIAQEDLVVASLRFDPDIVVVGEIRDSEAYSAVEASLTGHTVVSTIHALAADAAHTRLALLCQKKFPIKFETSLSQAAQAFPLVVFAHRLEDSNRKIMDISECIVSGDGNREYRTLFRYAITENSIKNGKYIIKGHFEQPEIMSESLKKRLLQYGAPADVLKKFETKGADYGGI
;
A
#
# COMPACT_ATOMS: atom_id res chain seq x y z
N MET A 1 21.03 -5.01 3.56
CA MET A 1 21.22 -4.33 4.88
C MET A 1 20.90 -2.86 4.61
N VAL A 2 19.94 -2.25 5.31
CA VAL A 2 19.65 -0.82 5.15
C VAL A 2 20.74 -0.06 5.88
N ASN A 3 21.59 0.66 5.16
CA ASN A 3 22.80 1.25 5.76
C ASN A 3 22.56 2.67 6.32
N ASN A 4 21.56 3.39 5.81
CA ASN A 4 21.23 4.74 6.26
C ASN A 4 19.72 4.88 6.46
N VAL A 5 19.28 5.06 7.69
CA VAL A 5 17.90 5.34 8.03
C VAL A 5 17.81 6.67 8.76
N VAL A 6 17.03 7.60 8.22
CA VAL A 6 16.72 8.87 8.87
C VAL A 6 15.31 8.78 9.43
N HIS A 7 15.15 8.97 10.74
CA HIS A 7 13.87 9.03 11.40
C HIS A 7 13.50 10.48 11.68
N THR A 8 12.30 10.86 11.29
CA THR A 8 11.75 12.18 11.54
C THR A 8 10.45 12.05 12.32
N LEU A 9 10.16 13.03 13.18
CA LEU A 9 8.95 13.06 13.99
C LEU A 9 8.26 14.41 13.81
N SER A 10 6.94 14.38 13.63
CA SER A 10 6.12 15.59 13.68
C SER A 10 6.17 16.20 15.07
N ARG A 11 6.06 17.52 15.14
CA ARG A 11 6.01 18.27 16.38
C ARG A 11 4.78 19.18 16.35
N PRO A 12 3.61 18.69 16.81
CA PRO A 12 2.43 19.54 16.97
C PRO A 12 2.70 20.68 17.94
N SER A 13 2.27 21.88 17.60
CA SER A 13 2.38 23.08 18.45
C SER A 13 1.24 24.05 18.14
N ASP A 14 0.75 24.73 19.15
CA ASP A 14 -0.22 25.83 18.99
C ASP A 14 0.46 27.09 18.42
N ASP A 15 1.78 27.18 18.52
CA ASP A 15 2.59 28.22 17.85
C ASP A 15 2.90 27.74 16.42
N GLU A 16 2.35 28.42 15.43
CA GLU A 16 2.53 28.09 14.01
C GLU A 16 4.01 28.02 13.59
N GLY A 17 4.86 28.88 14.17
CA GLY A 17 6.31 28.90 13.88
C GLY A 17 7.07 27.68 14.43
N LEU A 18 6.47 26.93 15.36
CA LEU A 18 7.05 25.74 15.97
C LEU A 18 6.36 24.44 15.55
N ASN A 19 5.22 24.52 14.88
CA ASN A 19 4.48 23.36 14.40
C ASN A 19 5.22 22.73 13.20
N ILE A 20 5.48 21.41 13.28
CA ILE A 20 6.04 20.62 12.18
C ILE A 20 5.04 19.50 11.90
N ALA A 21 4.32 19.62 10.80
CA ALA A 21 3.36 18.63 10.35
C ALA A 21 4.05 17.45 9.65
N GLN A 22 3.37 16.33 9.57
CA GLN A 22 3.88 15.16 8.84
C GLN A 22 4.12 15.46 7.36
N GLU A 23 3.29 16.30 6.77
CA GLU A 23 3.43 16.79 5.41
C GLU A 23 4.77 17.49 5.18
N ASP A 24 5.19 18.37 6.09
CA ASP A 24 6.46 19.09 6.00
C ASP A 24 7.64 18.12 6.00
N LEU A 25 7.54 17.06 6.78
CA LEU A 25 8.56 16.01 6.86
C LEU A 25 8.64 15.19 5.57
N VAL A 26 7.50 14.87 4.94
CA VAL A 26 7.50 14.19 3.62
C VAL A 26 8.21 15.07 2.59
N VAL A 27 7.84 16.35 2.50
CA VAL A 27 8.47 17.29 1.54
C VAL A 27 9.96 17.46 1.82
N ALA A 28 10.35 17.61 3.09
CA ALA A 28 11.76 17.75 3.47
C ALA A 28 12.56 16.48 3.16
N SER A 29 11.97 15.29 3.33
CA SER A 29 12.64 14.01 3.10
C SER A 29 13.10 13.84 1.65
N LEU A 30 12.38 14.40 0.67
CA LEU A 30 12.74 14.33 -0.75
C LEU A 30 14.08 15.01 -1.08
N ARG A 31 14.56 15.90 -0.18
CA ARG A 31 15.86 16.57 -0.35
C ARG A 31 17.04 15.76 0.15
N PHE A 32 16.78 14.59 0.79
CA PHE A 32 17.82 13.66 1.23
C PHE A 32 18.20 12.64 0.17
N ASP A 33 17.62 12.72 -1.04
CA ASP A 33 17.80 11.74 -2.12
C ASP A 33 17.52 10.30 -1.63
N PRO A 34 16.32 10.05 -1.08
CA PRO A 34 16.02 8.77 -0.46
C PRO A 34 15.68 7.70 -1.51
N ASP A 35 16.20 6.49 -1.32
CA ASP A 35 15.76 5.33 -2.10
C ASP A 35 14.30 4.97 -1.79
N ILE A 36 13.89 5.11 -0.52
CA ILE A 36 12.54 4.80 -0.05
C ILE A 36 12.09 5.83 0.98
N VAL A 37 10.91 6.38 0.80
CA VAL A 37 10.21 7.21 1.79
C VAL A 37 9.15 6.37 2.48
N VAL A 38 9.24 6.23 3.80
CA VAL A 38 8.24 5.54 4.61
C VAL A 38 7.41 6.56 5.37
N VAL A 39 6.14 6.73 4.96
CA VAL A 39 5.16 7.54 5.68
C VAL A 39 4.41 6.61 6.62
N GLY A 40 4.67 6.72 7.92
CA GLY A 40 4.21 5.74 8.92
C GLY A 40 2.71 5.47 8.86
N GLU A 41 1.89 6.53 8.76
CA GLU A 41 0.45 6.42 8.53
C GLU A 41 -0.07 7.70 7.85
N ILE A 42 -0.95 7.53 6.87
CA ILE A 42 -1.65 8.64 6.21
C ILE A 42 -3.03 8.83 6.84
N ARG A 43 -3.29 10.03 7.40
CA ARG A 43 -4.54 10.40 8.07
C ARG A 43 -5.13 11.71 7.60
N ASP A 44 -4.30 12.60 7.05
CA ASP A 44 -4.70 13.97 6.71
C ASP A 44 -4.01 14.48 5.43
N SER A 45 -3.63 15.74 5.38
CA SER A 45 -3.09 16.46 4.22
C SER A 45 -1.76 15.90 3.69
N GLU A 46 -0.99 15.19 4.51
CA GLU A 46 0.22 14.47 4.08
C GLU A 46 -0.04 13.45 2.95
N ALA A 47 -1.32 13.04 2.79
CA ALA A 47 -1.77 12.19 1.70
C ALA A 47 -1.36 12.75 0.33
N TYR A 48 -1.55 14.04 0.11
CA TYR A 48 -1.21 14.69 -1.15
C TYR A 48 0.30 14.63 -1.39
N SER A 49 1.11 14.99 -0.40
CA SER A 49 2.57 14.99 -0.52
C SER A 49 3.14 13.59 -0.73
N ALA A 50 2.54 12.56 -0.12
CA ALA A 50 2.93 11.17 -0.34
C ALA A 50 2.61 10.69 -1.76
N VAL A 51 1.44 11.07 -2.30
CA VAL A 51 1.04 10.77 -3.69
C VAL A 51 1.97 11.48 -4.66
N GLU A 52 2.23 12.77 -4.50
CA GLU A 52 3.13 13.54 -5.34
C GLU A 52 4.56 12.98 -5.32
N ALA A 53 5.08 12.64 -4.14
CA ALA A 53 6.39 12.01 -4.02
C ALA A 53 6.48 10.72 -4.84
N SER A 54 5.46 9.87 -4.80
CA SER A 54 5.42 8.63 -5.58
C SER A 54 5.31 8.90 -7.09
N LEU A 55 4.46 9.85 -7.52
CA LEU A 55 4.28 10.19 -8.93
C LEU A 55 5.51 10.88 -9.53
N THR A 56 6.34 11.53 -8.72
CA THR A 56 7.59 12.16 -9.15
C THR A 56 8.81 11.24 -9.09
N GLY A 57 8.61 9.95 -8.83
CA GLY A 57 9.63 8.90 -9.03
C GLY A 57 10.23 8.31 -7.76
N HIS A 58 9.81 8.76 -6.57
CA HIS A 58 10.27 8.15 -5.32
C HIS A 58 9.51 6.86 -5.00
N THR A 59 10.19 5.89 -4.42
CA THR A 59 9.50 4.72 -3.85
C THR A 59 8.88 5.12 -2.51
N VAL A 60 7.57 5.12 -2.44
CA VAL A 60 6.83 5.48 -1.21
C VAL A 60 6.11 4.27 -0.64
N VAL A 61 6.26 4.04 0.66
CA VAL A 61 5.52 3.04 1.42
C VAL A 61 4.76 3.74 2.54
N SER A 62 3.49 3.39 2.72
CA SER A 62 2.69 3.96 3.81
C SER A 62 1.65 2.99 4.32
N THR A 63 1.05 3.32 5.46
CA THR A 63 -0.14 2.65 5.97
C THR A 63 -1.34 3.60 5.95
N ILE A 64 -2.52 3.05 5.75
CA ILE A 64 -3.78 3.77 5.80
C ILE A 64 -4.86 2.83 6.33
N HIS A 65 -5.74 3.33 7.20
CA HIS A 65 -6.89 2.55 7.65
C HIS A 65 -7.96 2.49 6.56
N ALA A 66 -8.28 1.28 6.10
CA ALA A 66 -9.34 1.02 5.12
C ALA A 66 -9.90 -0.40 5.33
N LEU A 67 -11.06 -0.68 4.76
CA LEU A 67 -11.73 -1.98 4.86
C LEU A 67 -11.34 -2.95 3.74
N ALA A 68 -10.81 -2.42 2.63
CA ALA A 68 -10.40 -3.18 1.45
C ALA A 68 -9.43 -2.35 0.59
N ALA A 69 -8.83 -2.95 -0.44
CA ALA A 69 -7.86 -2.29 -1.33
C ALA A 69 -8.46 -1.08 -2.07
N ASP A 70 -9.65 -1.21 -2.63
CA ASP A 70 -10.37 -0.14 -3.32
C ASP A 70 -10.78 0.99 -2.37
N ALA A 71 -11.20 0.64 -1.15
CA ALA A 71 -11.52 1.60 -0.10
C ALA A 71 -10.27 2.38 0.34
N ALA A 72 -9.07 1.78 0.30
CA ALA A 72 -7.82 2.47 0.60
C ALA A 72 -7.54 3.61 -0.39
N HIS A 73 -7.67 3.35 -1.70
CA HIS A 73 -7.52 4.40 -2.72
C HIS A 73 -8.60 5.49 -2.63
N THR A 74 -9.85 5.10 -2.39
CA THR A 74 -10.95 6.05 -2.16
C THR A 74 -10.65 6.97 -0.98
N ARG A 75 -10.22 6.41 0.14
CA ARG A 75 -9.84 7.18 1.33
C ARG A 75 -8.64 8.09 1.06
N LEU A 76 -7.61 7.58 0.40
CA LEU A 76 -6.43 8.37 0.04
C LEU A 76 -6.80 9.56 -0.85
N ALA A 77 -7.65 9.35 -1.85
CA ALA A 77 -8.15 10.41 -2.71
C ALA A 77 -8.91 11.50 -1.95
N LEU A 78 -9.79 11.11 -1.01
CA LEU A 78 -10.52 12.05 -0.15
C LEU A 78 -9.57 12.85 0.76
N LEU A 79 -8.52 12.23 1.27
CA LEU A 79 -7.51 12.93 2.08
C LEU A 79 -6.70 13.93 1.24
N CYS A 80 -6.35 13.58 0.00
CA CYS A 80 -5.67 14.51 -0.91
C CYS A 80 -6.50 15.78 -1.19
N GLN A 81 -7.83 15.66 -1.27
CA GLN A 81 -8.73 16.79 -1.49
C GLN A 81 -8.77 17.80 -0.33
N LYS A 82 -8.32 17.40 0.87
CA LYS A 82 -8.18 18.34 1.99
C LYS A 82 -7.13 19.42 1.73
N LYS A 83 -6.10 19.08 0.95
CA LYS A 83 -5.02 20.02 0.60
C LYS A 83 -5.39 20.90 -0.58
N PHE A 84 -5.95 20.32 -1.63
CA PHE A 84 -6.28 21.01 -2.87
C PHE A 84 -7.65 20.59 -3.39
N PRO A 85 -8.46 21.52 -3.94
CA PRO A 85 -9.77 21.23 -4.49
C PRO A 85 -9.69 20.55 -5.87
N ILE A 86 -9.06 19.38 -5.91
CA ILE A 86 -8.94 18.55 -7.11
C ILE A 86 -10.24 17.75 -7.29
N LYS A 87 -10.66 17.51 -8.54
CA LYS A 87 -11.79 16.63 -8.81
C LYS A 87 -11.52 15.24 -8.24
N PHE A 88 -12.52 14.64 -7.60
CA PHE A 88 -12.39 13.34 -6.94
C PHE A 88 -11.83 12.26 -7.86
N GLU A 89 -12.33 12.14 -9.09
CA GLU A 89 -11.86 11.15 -10.06
C GLU A 89 -10.38 11.33 -10.43
N THR A 90 -9.90 12.58 -10.53
CA THR A 90 -8.48 12.87 -10.76
C THR A 90 -7.65 12.43 -9.57
N SER A 91 -8.06 12.83 -8.36
CA SER A 91 -7.36 12.45 -7.12
C SER A 91 -7.32 10.93 -6.93
N LEU A 92 -8.43 10.25 -7.25
CA LEU A 92 -8.51 8.80 -7.15
C LEU A 92 -7.62 8.09 -8.18
N SER A 93 -7.53 8.61 -9.40
CA SER A 93 -6.62 8.11 -10.43
C SER A 93 -5.16 8.30 -10.02
N GLN A 94 -4.80 9.47 -9.48
CA GLN A 94 -3.46 9.75 -8.98
C GLN A 94 -3.09 8.83 -7.81
N ALA A 95 -3.99 8.63 -6.85
CA ALA A 95 -3.78 7.73 -5.72
C ALA A 95 -3.52 6.29 -6.17
N ALA A 96 -4.29 5.78 -7.13
CA ALA A 96 -4.12 4.44 -7.67
C ALA A 96 -2.82 4.27 -8.49
N GLN A 97 -2.39 5.31 -9.22
CA GLN A 97 -1.11 5.30 -9.94
C GLN A 97 0.09 5.38 -8.99
N ALA A 98 -0.03 6.18 -7.93
CA ALA A 98 1.00 6.33 -6.92
C ALA A 98 1.22 5.05 -6.12
N PHE A 99 0.14 4.35 -5.75
CA PHE A 99 0.17 3.14 -4.94
C PHE A 99 -0.50 1.97 -5.66
N PRO A 100 0.13 1.42 -6.73
CA PRO A 100 -0.49 0.35 -7.52
C PRO A 100 -0.65 -0.97 -6.75
N LEU A 101 0.06 -1.16 -5.65
CA LEU A 101 -0.03 -2.34 -4.80
C LEU A 101 -0.60 -1.97 -3.44
N VAL A 102 -1.60 -2.73 -3.00
CA VAL A 102 -2.20 -2.62 -1.67
C VAL A 102 -2.06 -3.96 -0.95
N VAL A 103 -1.50 -3.91 0.24
CA VAL A 103 -1.40 -5.05 1.16
C VAL A 103 -2.45 -4.86 2.25
N PHE A 104 -3.50 -5.68 2.25
CA PHE A 104 -4.55 -5.62 3.26
C PHE A 104 -4.25 -6.57 4.41
N ALA A 105 -4.06 -6.00 5.59
CA ALA A 105 -3.82 -6.75 6.83
C ALA A 105 -5.02 -6.60 7.77
N HIS A 106 -5.42 -7.70 8.40
CA HIS A 106 -6.53 -7.71 9.34
C HIS A 106 -6.18 -8.50 10.60
N ARG A 107 -6.77 -8.10 11.74
CA ARG A 107 -6.71 -8.86 12.98
C ARG A 107 -7.93 -9.77 13.06
N LEU A 108 -7.68 -11.09 13.04
CA LEU A 108 -8.74 -12.10 13.12
C LEU A 108 -9.22 -12.30 14.56
N GLU A 109 -10.31 -13.01 14.73
CA GLU A 109 -10.93 -13.28 16.05
C GLU A 109 -10.03 -14.10 16.98
N ASP A 110 -9.09 -14.89 16.44
CA ASP A 110 -8.06 -15.58 17.23
C ASP A 110 -6.93 -14.65 17.70
N SER A 111 -7.10 -13.34 17.50
CA SER A 111 -6.15 -12.27 17.82
C SER A 111 -4.88 -12.22 16.96
N ASN A 112 -4.72 -13.13 16.00
CA ASN A 112 -3.62 -13.10 15.06
C ASN A 112 -3.83 -12.00 14.00
N ARG A 113 -2.75 -11.32 13.63
CA ARG A 113 -2.74 -10.44 12.45
C ARG A 113 -2.30 -11.24 11.24
N LYS A 114 -3.08 -11.17 10.18
CA LYS A 114 -2.81 -11.83 8.90
C LYS A 114 -2.85 -10.81 7.77
N ILE A 115 -1.99 -11.00 6.78
CA ILE A 115 -2.18 -10.39 5.46
C ILE A 115 -3.32 -11.17 4.80
N MET A 116 -4.43 -10.49 4.54
CA MET A 116 -5.62 -11.11 3.97
C MET A 116 -5.56 -11.14 2.46
N ASP A 117 -5.06 -10.07 1.85
CA ASP A 117 -4.80 -10.02 0.41
C ASP A 117 -3.67 -9.06 0.04
N ILE A 118 -3.12 -9.28 -1.14
CA ILE A 118 -2.25 -8.34 -1.85
C ILE A 118 -2.90 -8.13 -3.21
N SER A 119 -3.31 -6.90 -3.48
CA SER A 119 -4.03 -6.54 -4.68
C SER A 119 -3.26 -5.52 -5.52
N GLU A 120 -3.28 -5.70 -6.82
CA GLU A 120 -2.80 -4.73 -7.81
C GLU A 120 -3.98 -3.90 -8.31
N CYS A 121 -3.83 -2.58 -8.32
CA CYS A 121 -4.75 -1.67 -8.99
C CYS A 121 -4.19 -1.28 -10.35
N ILE A 122 -4.93 -1.59 -11.41
CA ILE A 122 -4.60 -1.24 -12.79
C ILE A 122 -5.50 -0.08 -13.21
N VAL A 123 -4.89 1.03 -13.62
CA VAL A 123 -5.60 2.19 -14.15
C VAL A 123 -5.52 2.17 -15.66
N SER A 124 -6.68 2.07 -16.33
CA SER A 124 -6.78 2.12 -17.78
C SER A 124 -6.70 3.55 -18.30
N GLY A 125 -6.43 3.72 -19.59
CA GLY A 125 -6.32 5.06 -20.22
C GLY A 125 -7.62 5.89 -20.19
N ASP A 126 -8.78 5.25 -20.01
CA ASP A 126 -10.09 5.87 -19.80
C ASP A 126 -10.38 6.23 -18.33
N GLY A 127 -9.43 5.96 -17.43
CA GLY A 127 -9.56 6.22 -15.99
C GLY A 127 -10.26 5.13 -15.19
N ASN A 128 -10.71 4.03 -15.83
CA ASN A 128 -11.26 2.89 -15.13
C ASN A 128 -10.19 2.16 -14.32
N ARG A 129 -10.59 1.57 -13.19
CA ARG A 129 -9.72 0.84 -12.28
C ARG A 129 -10.17 -0.60 -12.18
N GLU A 130 -9.22 -1.51 -12.35
CA GLU A 130 -9.37 -2.94 -12.13
C GLU A 130 -8.50 -3.34 -10.93
N TYR A 131 -9.06 -4.10 -10.00
CA TYR A 131 -8.31 -4.65 -8.88
C TYR A 131 -8.11 -6.14 -9.11
N ARG A 132 -6.84 -6.57 -9.15
CA ARG A 132 -6.44 -7.98 -9.24
C ARG A 132 -5.92 -8.44 -7.89
N THR A 133 -6.50 -9.50 -7.38
CA THR A 133 -6.01 -10.14 -6.16
C THR A 133 -4.85 -11.07 -6.51
N LEU A 134 -3.63 -10.62 -6.27
CA LEU A 134 -2.42 -11.40 -6.54
C LEU A 134 -2.24 -12.52 -5.52
N PHE A 135 -2.52 -12.23 -4.23
CA PHE A 135 -2.48 -13.20 -3.14
C PHE A 135 -3.67 -13.00 -2.23
N ARG A 136 -4.19 -14.10 -1.70
CA ARG A 136 -5.28 -14.11 -0.72
C ARG A 136 -5.03 -15.18 0.34
N TYR A 137 -5.30 -14.85 1.60
CA TYR A 137 -5.37 -15.82 2.67
C TYR A 137 -6.77 -16.46 2.68
N ALA A 138 -6.87 -17.71 2.23
CA ALA A 138 -8.11 -18.48 2.24
C ALA A 138 -8.27 -19.18 3.59
N ILE A 139 -9.32 -18.83 4.33
CA ILE A 139 -9.65 -19.47 5.61
C ILE A 139 -10.32 -20.82 5.32
N THR A 140 -9.72 -21.90 5.81
CA THR A 140 -10.21 -23.29 5.62
C THR A 140 -10.85 -23.88 6.87
N GLU A 141 -10.46 -23.41 8.05
CA GLU A 141 -11.06 -23.79 9.33
C GLU A 141 -11.34 -22.54 10.16
N ASN A 142 -12.58 -22.43 10.63
CA ASN A 142 -12.98 -21.43 11.62
C ASN A 142 -13.84 -22.12 12.67
N SER A 143 -13.30 -22.32 13.87
CA SER A 143 -13.96 -23.08 14.94
C SER A 143 -13.64 -22.49 16.32
N ILE A 144 -14.45 -22.87 17.32
CA ILE A 144 -14.18 -22.53 18.71
C ILE A 144 -13.89 -23.84 19.45
N LYS A 145 -12.69 -23.95 20.06
CA LYS A 145 -12.29 -25.07 20.89
C LYS A 145 -11.86 -24.58 22.26
N ASN A 146 -12.46 -25.11 23.31
CA ASN A 146 -12.17 -24.71 24.70
C ASN A 146 -12.26 -23.17 24.93
N GLY A 147 -13.28 -22.53 24.33
CA GLY A 147 -13.49 -21.09 24.44
C GLY A 147 -12.50 -20.21 23.66
N LYS A 148 -11.66 -20.78 22.80
CA LYS A 148 -10.71 -20.07 21.94
C LYS A 148 -11.06 -20.23 20.48
N TYR A 149 -10.97 -19.15 19.73
CA TYR A 149 -11.07 -19.19 18.27
C TYR A 149 -9.86 -19.90 17.67
N ILE A 150 -10.11 -20.76 16.70
CA ILE A 150 -9.09 -21.43 15.90
C ILE A 150 -9.39 -21.11 14.44
N ILE A 151 -8.51 -20.35 13.82
CA ILE A 151 -8.62 -19.95 12.43
C ILE A 151 -7.39 -20.45 11.69
N LYS A 152 -7.60 -21.34 10.72
CA LYS A 152 -6.55 -21.84 9.84
C LYS A 152 -6.86 -21.51 8.40
N GLY A 153 -5.84 -21.40 7.60
CA GLY A 153 -5.93 -21.13 6.19
C GLY A 153 -4.56 -21.25 5.52
N HIS A 154 -4.55 -20.98 4.25
CA HIS A 154 -3.36 -20.98 3.42
C HIS A 154 -3.40 -19.80 2.44
N PHE A 155 -2.26 -19.47 1.84
CA PHE A 155 -2.21 -18.44 0.80
C PHE A 155 -2.51 -19.07 -0.57
N GLU A 156 -3.37 -18.41 -1.32
CA GLU A 156 -3.70 -18.71 -2.71
C GLU A 156 -3.20 -17.59 -3.61
N GLN A 157 -2.93 -17.92 -4.86
CA GLN A 157 -2.67 -16.97 -5.95
C GLN A 157 -3.82 -17.00 -6.95
N PRO A 158 -4.91 -16.22 -6.76
CA PRO A 158 -6.07 -16.23 -7.63
C PRO A 158 -5.76 -15.70 -9.02
N GLU A 159 -4.92 -14.66 -9.10
CA GLU A 159 -4.58 -13.99 -10.33
C GLU A 159 -3.07 -13.75 -10.45
N ILE A 160 -2.61 -13.59 -11.68
CA ILE A 160 -1.22 -13.21 -11.98
C ILE A 160 -1.10 -11.69 -12.09
N MET A 161 0.09 -11.16 -11.80
CA MET A 161 0.36 -9.75 -11.98
C MET A 161 0.17 -9.31 -13.44
N SER A 162 -0.15 -8.05 -13.65
CA SER A 162 -0.25 -7.48 -15.00
C SER A 162 1.12 -7.41 -15.69
N GLU A 163 1.12 -7.40 -17.02
CA GLU A 163 2.35 -7.16 -17.78
C GLU A 163 2.97 -5.78 -17.49
N SER A 164 2.15 -4.78 -17.15
CA SER A 164 2.63 -3.45 -16.75
C SER A 164 3.40 -3.49 -15.43
N LEU A 165 2.88 -4.16 -14.42
CA LEU A 165 3.56 -4.35 -13.14
C LEU A 165 4.84 -5.17 -13.31
N LYS A 166 4.78 -6.27 -14.06
CA LYS A 166 5.95 -7.10 -14.36
C LYS A 166 7.06 -6.30 -15.04
N LYS A 167 6.71 -5.51 -16.05
CA LYS A 167 7.67 -4.64 -16.75
C LYS A 167 8.28 -3.61 -15.80
N ARG A 168 7.47 -2.99 -14.95
CA ARG A 168 7.93 -2.04 -13.94
C ARG A 168 8.92 -2.69 -12.96
N LEU A 169 8.59 -3.86 -12.43
CA LEU A 169 9.48 -4.61 -11.51
C LEU A 169 10.82 -4.95 -12.17
N LEU A 170 10.80 -5.40 -13.44
CA LEU A 170 12.04 -5.65 -14.19
C LEU A 170 12.88 -4.39 -14.39
N GLN A 171 12.25 -3.25 -14.67
CA GLN A 171 12.93 -1.96 -14.82
C GLN A 171 13.60 -1.49 -13.52
N TYR A 172 13.03 -1.85 -12.36
CA TYR A 172 13.61 -1.60 -11.05
C TYR A 172 14.57 -2.70 -10.57
N GLY A 173 14.96 -3.63 -11.45
CA GLY A 173 15.99 -4.63 -11.19
C GLY A 173 15.50 -5.88 -10.47
N ALA A 174 14.18 -6.13 -10.43
CA ALA A 174 13.68 -7.40 -9.89
C ALA A 174 14.20 -8.59 -10.72
N PRO A 175 14.77 -9.65 -10.10
CA PRO A 175 15.29 -10.79 -10.82
C PRO A 175 14.20 -11.53 -11.62
N ALA A 176 14.43 -11.77 -12.90
CA ALA A 176 13.44 -12.38 -13.78
C ALA A 176 13.05 -13.80 -13.36
N ASP A 177 13.97 -14.56 -12.77
CA ASP A 177 13.72 -15.90 -12.23
C ASP A 177 12.80 -15.88 -11.01
N VAL A 178 12.87 -14.82 -10.19
CA VAL A 178 11.93 -14.60 -9.09
C VAL A 178 10.53 -14.31 -9.63
N LEU A 179 10.42 -13.43 -10.63
CA LEU A 179 9.13 -13.06 -11.23
C LEU A 179 8.43 -14.23 -11.92
N LYS A 180 9.18 -15.15 -12.53
CA LYS A 180 8.63 -16.37 -13.14
C LYS A 180 7.81 -17.23 -12.17
N LYS A 181 8.15 -17.21 -10.88
CA LYS A 181 7.39 -17.95 -9.85
C LYS A 181 5.95 -17.45 -9.70
N PHE A 182 5.68 -16.22 -10.11
CA PHE A 182 4.36 -15.56 -9.98
C PHE A 182 3.58 -15.51 -11.31
N GLU A 183 4.07 -16.18 -12.35
CA GLU A 183 3.43 -16.22 -13.67
C GLU A 183 2.39 -17.34 -13.79
N THR A 184 2.31 -18.26 -12.83
CA THR A 184 1.41 -19.40 -12.84
C THR A 184 0.38 -19.30 -11.74
N LYS A 185 -0.92 -19.36 -12.09
CA LYS A 185 -2.00 -19.41 -11.10
C LYS A 185 -1.92 -20.70 -10.28
N GLY A 186 -2.29 -20.60 -9.00
CA GLY A 186 -2.46 -21.79 -8.15
C GLY A 186 -1.16 -22.36 -7.59
N ALA A 187 -0.05 -21.63 -7.61
CA ALA A 187 1.12 -22.05 -6.86
C ALA A 187 0.77 -22.10 -5.36
N ASP A 188 0.88 -23.29 -4.77
CA ASP A 188 0.75 -23.47 -3.32
C ASP A 188 2.07 -22.99 -2.66
N TYR A 189 2.00 -21.90 -1.95
CA TYR A 189 3.16 -21.32 -1.25
C TYR A 189 3.34 -21.90 0.16
N GLY A 190 2.78 -23.09 0.45
CA GLY A 190 2.96 -23.83 1.69
C GLY A 190 2.84 -22.96 2.92
N GLY A 191 2.11 -23.37 3.93
CA GLY A 191 1.93 -22.56 5.14
C GLY A 191 3.28 -22.12 5.74
N ILE A 192 3.51 -20.81 5.77
CA ILE A 192 4.52 -20.15 6.60
C ILE A 192 3.88 -19.86 7.96
#